data_da66ce273fd6a108a0ee5f62c1e0ef2a
#
_entry.id   da66ce273fd6a108a0ee5f62c1e0ef2a
#
_cell.length_a   1.000
_cell.length_b   1.000
_cell.length_c   1.000
_cell.angle_alpha   90.00
_cell.angle_beta   90.00
_cell.angle_gamma   90.00
#
_symmetry.space_group_name_H-M   'P 1'
#
loop_
_entity.id
_entity.type
_entity.pdbx_description
1 polymer ?
#
loop_
_entity_poly.entity_id
_entity_poly.type
_entity_poly.pdbx_seq_one_letter_code
_entity_poly.pdbx_strand_id
1 'polypeptide(L)'
;SASSWGKPLAALLGAIKIQNDLKLPSIGGKDSMSGTFDKLNVPPMLMAFGITTVDANNVISPEFKQAGNMIYLIKHNPLENYNPNIEELKKNFDFVSTNIENKNIISAYALSFGGVIEALAKMAFGNKISFDINYEEKLLDAYNYGSILVESDTTLDYENAIYLGETINSS
;
A
#
# COMPACT_ATOMS: atom_id res chain seq x y z
N SER A 1 -4.69 -15.93 28.91
CA SER A 1 -6.14 -16.14 29.01
C SER A 1 -6.71 -16.60 27.68
N ALA A 2 -7.87 -17.25 27.69
CA ALA A 2 -8.56 -17.66 26.45
C ALA A 2 -8.82 -16.45 25.51
N SER A 3 -9.13 -15.29 26.06
CA SER A 3 -9.33 -14.06 25.28
C SER A 3 -8.05 -13.56 24.57
N SER A 4 -6.88 -13.87 25.12
CA SER A 4 -5.61 -13.47 24.50
C SER A 4 -5.28 -14.28 23.24
N TRP A 5 -5.79 -15.51 23.14
CA TRP A 5 -5.64 -16.37 21.96
C TRP A 5 -6.50 -15.93 20.76
N GLY A 6 -7.54 -15.15 21.02
CA GLY A 6 -8.38 -14.59 19.95
C GLY A 6 -7.62 -13.65 19.01
N LYS A 7 -6.62 -12.92 19.51
CA LYS A 7 -5.83 -11.98 18.69
C LYS A 7 -4.98 -12.68 17.62
N PRO A 8 -4.13 -13.68 17.95
CA PRO A 8 -3.40 -14.45 16.93
C PRO A 8 -4.32 -15.15 15.95
N LEU A 9 -5.46 -15.71 16.45
CA LEU A 9 -6.44 -16.35 15.58
C LEU A 9 -7.06 -15.36 14.58
N ALA A 10 -7.42 -14.16 15.00
CA ALA A 10 -7.95 -13.13 14.12
C ALA A 10 -6.93 -12.72 13.03
N ALA A 11 -5.67 -12.56 13.40
CA ALA A 11 -4.60 -12.27 12.44
C ALA A 11 -4.43 -13.40 11.41
N LEU A 12 -4.44 -14.65 11.87
CA LEU A 12 -4.34 -15.81 10.99
C LEU A 12 -5.54 -15.92 10.03
N LEU A 13 -6.76 -15.74 10.53
CA LEU A 13 -7.97 -15.77 9.70
C LEU A 13 -7.94 -14.66 8.62
N GLY A 14 -7.50 -13.46 8.97
CA GLY A 14 -7.32 -12.37 8.02
C GLY A 14 -6.30 -12.72 6.92
N ALA A 15 -5.15 -13.28 7.31
CA ALA A 15 -4.12 -13.69 6.36
C ALA A 15 -4.60 -14.82 5.42
N ILE A 16 -5.28 -15.82 5.96
CA ILE A 16 -5.85 -16.93 5.16
C ILE A 16 -6.91 -16.41 4.20
N LYS A 17 -7.78 -15.50 4.67
CA LYS A 17 -8.82 -14.92 3.83
C LYS A 17 -8.22 -14.21 2.62
N ILE A 18 -7.27 -13.29 2.84
CA ILE A 18 -6.63 -12.52 1.76
C ILE A 18 -5.91 -13.45 0.76
N GLN A 19 -5.18 -14.45 1.23
CA GLN A 19 -4.49 -15.39 0.36
C GLN A 19 -5.47 -16.17 -0.52
N ASN A 20 -6.58 -16.64 0.06
CA ASN A 20 -7.60 -17.37 -0.69
C ASN A 20 -8.33 -16.47 -1.70
N ASP A 21 -8.72 -15.28 -1.30
CA ASP A 21 -9.51 -14.37 -2.13
C ASP A 21 -8.69 -13.79 -3.31
N LEU A 22 -7.41 -13.48 -3.07
CA LEU A 22 -6.48 -13.02 -4.10
C LEU A 22 -5.76 -14.17 -4.83
N LYS A 23 -5.91 -15.42 -4.36
CA LYS A 23 -5.20 -16.60 -4.88
C LYS A 23 -3.67 -16.42 -4.86
N LEU A 24 -3.17 -15.81 -3.79
CA LEU A 24 -1.76 -15.55 -3.56
C LEU A 24 -1.24 -16.49 -2.48
N PRO A 25 -0.66 -17.65 -2.82
CA PRO A 25 -0.13 -18.55 -1.81
C PRO A 25 1.12 -17.96 -1.16
N SER A 26 1.19 -18.01 0.17
CA SER A 26 2.46 -17.75 0.83
C SER A 26 3.33 -19.01 0.78
N ILE A 27 4.62 -18.79 0.50
CA ILE A 27 5.65 -19.84 0.46
C ILE A 27 6.32 -20.05 1.82
N GLY A 28 6.08 -19.15 2.75
CA GLY A 28 6.62 -19.16 4.09
C GLY A 28 6.09 -18.00 4.89
N GLY A 29 6.51 -17.93 6.13
CA GLY A 29 6.09 -16.87 7.04
C GLY A 29 6.82 -16.96 8.36
N LYS A 30 6.49 -16.04 9.23
CA LYS A 30 6.99 -15.94 10.59
C LYS A 30 5.86 -15.43 11.47
N ASP A 31 5.67 -16.05 12.59
CA ASP A 31 4.86 -15.51 13.67
C ASP A 31 5.74 -15.15 14.88
N SER A 32 5.30 -14.19 15.65
CA SER A 32 5.80 -13.98 16.99
C SER A 32 4.68 -14.30 17.98
N MET A 33 4.99 -15.12 18.98
CA MET A 33 4.06 -15.38 20.05
C MET A 33 3.79 -14.10 20.82
N SER A 34 2.52 -13.81 21.03
CA SER A 34 2.12 -12.82 22.02
C SER A 34 2.43 -13.38 23.41
N GLY A 35 3.15 -12.63 24.20
CA GLY A 35 3.49 -13.02 25.55
C GLY A 35 3.61 -11.79 26.44
N THR A 36 3.60 -12.03 27.75
CA THR A 36 3.88 -10.99 28.73
C THR A 36 5.12 -11.39 29.52
N PHE A 37 6.09 -10.53 29.53
CA PHE A 37 7.28 -10.65 30.40
C PHE A 37 7.30 -9.43 31.33
N ASP A 38 7.06 -9.66 32.59
CA ASP A 38 6.87 -8.61 33.60
C ASP A 38 5.77 -7.60 33.16
N LYS A 39 6.14 -6.37 32.87
CA LYS A 39 5.24 -5.31 32.40
C LYS A 39 5.22 -5.14 30.88
N LEU A 40 6.00 -5.92 30.15
CA LEU A 40 6.10 -5.86 28.69
C LEU A 40 5.10 -6.83 28.06
N ASN A 41 4.21 -6.30 27.23
CA ASN A 41 3.32 -7.08 26.40
C ASN A 41 3.86 -7.14 24.98
N VAL A 42 4.11 -8.34 24.47
CA VAL A 42 4.50 -8.56 23.06
C VAL A 42 3.22 -8.71 22.24
N PRO A 43 2.95 -7.83 21.27
CA PRO A 43 1.80 -7.97 20.38
C PRO A 43 1.98 -9.17 19.45
N PRO A 44 0.88 -9.82 19.02
CA PRO A 44 0.97 -10.85 18.00
C PRO A 44 1.41 -10.21 16.67
N MET A 45 2.36 -10.86 15.99
CA MET A 45 2.84 -10.46 14.67
C MET A 45 2.79 -11.68 13.74
N LEU A 46 2.28 -11.48 12.54
CA LEU A 46 2.27 -12.47 11.48
C LEU A 46 2.91 -11.87 10.24
N MET A 47 3.90 -12.55 9.68
CA MET A 47 4.51 -12.22 8.39
C MET A 47 4.21 -13.32 7.40
N ALA A 48 3.86 -12.97 6.18
CA ALA A 48 3.69 -13.89 5.07
C ALA A 48 4.62 -13.48 3.93
N PHE A 49 5.23 -14.47 3.30
CA PHE A 49 6.10 -14.28 2.14
C PHE A 49 5.45 -14.89 0.91
N GLY A 50 5.29 -14.08 -0.13
CA GLY A 50 4.89 -14.53 -1.45
C GLY A 50 6.04 -14.37 -2.44
N ILE A 51 6.02 -15.16 -3.51
CA ILE A 51 6.97 -15.05 -4.62
C ILE A 51 6.19 -14.99 -5.92
N THR A 52 6.65 -14.12 -6.81
CA THR A 52 6.20 -14.06 -8.21
C THR A 52 7.36 -13.72 -9.12
N THR A 53 7.16 -13.87 -10.41
CA THR A 53 8.11 -13.43 -11.44
C THR A 53 7.56 -12.19 -12.14
N VAL A 54 8.44 -11.29 -12.51
CA VAL A 54 8.11 -10.07 -13.27
C VAL A 54 9.21 -9.83 -14.30
N ASP A 55 8.86 -9.21 -15.43
CA ASP A 55 9.87 -8.71 -16.37
C ASP A 55 10.67 -7.59 -15.71
N ALA A 56 11.99 -7.71 -15.73
CA ALA A 56 12.89 -6.73 -15.10
C ALA A 56 12.69 -5.31 -15.64
N ASN A 57 12.23 -5.16 -16.87
CA ASN A 57 11.92 -3.85 -17.46
C ASN A 57 10.69 -3.18 -16.85
N ASN A 58 9.86 -3.94 -16.14
CA ASN A 58 8.65 -3.45 -15.47
C ASN A 58 8.84 -3.27 -13.95
N VAL A 59 10.06 -3.45 -13.46
CA VAL A 59 10.38 -3.15 -12.07
C VAL A 59 10.59 -1.66 -11.90
N ILE A 60 9.84 -1.05 -11.00
CA ILE A 60 9.97 0.36 -10.59
C ILE A 60 10.29 0.43 -9.11
N SER A 61 10.96 1.49 -8.70
CA SER A 61 11.26 1.78 -7.29
C SER A 61 10.32 2.88 -6.75
N PRO A 62 10.15 2.97 -5.43
CA PRO A 62 9.10 3.81 -4.85
C PRO A 62 9.42 5.31 -4.82
N GLU A 63 10.68 5.73 -4.90
CA GLU A 63 11.03 7.15 -4.82
C GLU A 63 10.54 7.95 -6.04
N PHE A 64 10.15 9.21 -5.84
CA PHE A 64 9.80 10.14 -6.92
C PHE A 64 10.96 10.30 -7.91
N LYS A 65 10.65 10.34 -9.21
CA LYS A 65 11.65 10.31 -10.29
C LYS A 65 11.98 11.70 -10.84
N GLN A 66 10.99 12.57 -10.95
CA GLN A 66 11.17 13.85 -11.60
C GLN A 66 10.18 14.88 -11.07
N ALA A 67 10.60 16.15 -10.95
CA ALA A 67 9.68 17.24 -10.65
C ALA A 67 8.77 17.56 -11.85
N GLY A 68 7.54 17.94 -11.57
CA GLY A 68 6.51 18.25 -12.56
C GLY A 68 5.62 17.07 -12.94
N ASN A 69 5.80 15.91 -12.32
CA ASN A 69 4.92 14.78 -12.51
C ASN A 69 3.71 14.82 -11.57
N MET A 70 2.64 14.21 -11.99
CA MET A 70 1.39 14.12 -11.23
C MET A 70 1.48 13.03 -10.16
N ILE A 71 0.86 13.29 -9.02
CA ILE A 71 0.75 12.35 -7.90
C ILE A 71 -0.71 11.93 -7.78
N TYR A 72 -0.97 10.62 -7.84
CA TYR A 72 -2.29 10.05 -7.66
C TYR A 72 -2.33 9.05 -6.50
N LEU A 73 -3.44 9.04 -5.81
CA LEU A 73 -3.81 7.95 -4.91
C LEU A 73 -4.76 7.01 -5.65
N ILE A 74 -4.33 5.78 -5.93
CA ILE A 74 -5.22 4.71 -6.38
C ILE A 74 -5.88 4.15 -5.14
N LYS A 75 -7.10 4.65 -4.89
CA LYS A 75 -7.78 4.42 -3.61
C LYS A 75 -8.47 3.06 -3.58
N HIS A 76 -8.30 2.36 -2.48
CA HIS A 76 -9.12 1.21 -2.11
C HIS A 76 -10.20 1.65 -1.10
N ASN A 77 -11.45 1.29 -1.38
CA ASN A 77 -12.60 1.53 -0.50
C ASN A 77 -13.00 0.20 0.16
N PRO A 78 -12.67 0.01 1.44
CA PRO A 78 -13.03 -1.22 2.12
C PRO A 78 -14.56 -1.35 2.26
N LEU A 79 -15.02 -2.59 2.37
CA LEU A 79 -16.40 -2.89 2.73
C LEU A 79 -16.66 -2.58 4.20
N GLU A 80 -17.89 -2.81 4.66
CA GLU A 80 -18.25 -2.69 6.08
C GLU A 80 -17.29 -3.50 6.96
N ASN A 81 -17.04 -3.01 8.18
CA ASN A 81 -16.12 -3.59 9.15
C ASN A 81 -14.66 -3.69 8.67
N TYR A 82 -14.24 -2.78 7.78
CA TYR A 82 -12.88 -2.74 7.21
C TYR A 82 -12.46 -4.01 6.45
N ASN A 83 -13.41 -4.85 6.04
CA ASN A 83 -13.10 -5.95 5.15
C ASN A 83 -12.66 -5.41 3.78
N PRO A 84 -11.62 -6.00 3.16
CA PRO A 84 -11.19 -5.56 1.84
C PRO A 84 -12.23 -5.85 0.77
N ASN A 85 -12.46 -4.90 -0.13
CA ASN A 85 -13.20 -5.10 -1.34
C ASN A 85 -12.30 -5.76 -2.38
N ILE A 86 -12.36 -7.08 -2.46
CA ILE A 86 -11.43 -7.89 -3.26
C ILE A 86 -11.55 -7.60 -4.76
N GLU A 87 -12.75 -7.38 -5.26
CA GLU A 87 -12.96 -7.08 -6.68
C GLU A 87 -12.38 -5.72 -7.07
N GLU A 88 -12.52 -4.73 -6.21
CA GLU A 88 -11.91 -3.42 -6.39
C GLU A 88 -10.37 -3.50 -6.28
N LEU A 89 -9.84 -4.24 -5.29
CA LEU A 89 -8.41 -4.45 -5.17
C LEU A 89 -7.78 -5.04 -6.42
N LYS A 90 -8.41 -6.08 -6.99
CA LYS A 90 -7.94 -6.70 -8.23
C LYS A 90 -7.91 -5.70 -9.37
N LYS A 91 -8.98 -4.94 -9.56
CA LYS A 91 -9.06 -3.90 -10.60
C LYS A 91 -7.98 -2.82 -10.40
N ASN A 92 -7.77 -2.37 -9.16
CA ASN A 92 -6.73 -1.39 -8.84
C ASN A 92 -5.33 -1.94 -9.14
N PHE A 93 -5.05 -3.17 -8.77
CA PHE A 93 -3.75 -3.81 -9.04
C PHE A 93 -3.51 -4.03 -10.54
N ASP A 94 -4.52 -4.48 -11.28
CA ASP A 94 -4.45 -4.63 -12.73
C ASP A 94 -4.24 -3.27 -13.41
N PHE A 95 -4.94 -2.22 -12.97
CA PHE A 95 -4.75 -0.86 -13.48
C PHE A 95 -3.33 -0.36 -13.25
N VAL A 96 -2.79 -0.48 -12.04
CA VAL A 96 -1.43 -0.05 -11.70
C VAL A 96 -0.41 -0.85 -12.49
N SER A 97 -0.54 -2.18 -12.55
CA SER A 97 0.38 -3.06 -13.29
C SER A 97 0.42 -2.70 -14.77
N THR A 98 -0.74 -2.56 -15.40
CA THR A 98 -0.84 -2.17 -16.82
C THR A 98 -0.20 -0.81 -17.09
N ASN A 99 -0.40 0.17 -16.21
CA ASN A 99 0.19 1.50 -16.38
C ASN A 99 1.71 1.53 -16.09
N ILE A 100 2.23 0.64 -15.24
CA ILE A 100 3.67 0.42 -15.10
C ILE A 100 4.25 -0.17 -16.39
N GLU A 101 3.62 -1.20 -16.97
CA GLU A 101 4.04 -1.81 -18.24
C GLU A 101 4.04 -0.80 -19.38
N ASN A 102 3.03 0.07 -19.43
CA ASN A 102 2.91 1.14 -20.42
C ASN A 102 3.81 2.36 -20.13
N LYS A 103 4.57 2.35 -19.02
CA LYS A 103 5.44 3.45 -18.56
C LYS A 103 4.70 4.74 -18.18
N ASN A 104 3.41 4.71 -17.99
CA ASN A 104 2.61 5.83 -17.50
C ASN A 104 2.81 6.05 -15.99
N ILE A 105 2.94 4.97 -15.22
CA ILE A 105 3.31 5.00 -13.81
C ILE A 105 4.80 4.68 -13.69
N ILE A 106 5.56 5.60 -13.12
CA ILE A 106 7.02 5.53 -13.04
C ILE A 106 7.55 5.31 -11.63
N SER A 107 6.74 5.57 -10.60
CA SER A 107 7.00 5.14 -9.23
C SER A 107 5.70 4.81 -8.50
N ALA A 108 5.76 3.91 -7.53
CA ALA A 108 4.60 3.48 -6.77
C ALA A 108 4.97 3.05 -5.35
N TYR A 109 4.11 3.35 -4.38
CA TYR A 109 4.25 2.96 -2.99
C TYR A 109 2.93 2.40 -2.45
N ALA A 110 2.92 1.15 -2.02
CA ALA A 110 1.76 0.56 -1.34
C ALA A 110 1.60 1.16 0.06
N LEU A 111 0.43 1.69 0.37
CA LEU A 111 0.19 2.33 1.65
C LEU A 111 0.24 1.33 2.82
N SER A 112 0.88 1.76 3.89
CA SER A 112 1.00 1.02 5.14
C SER A 112 0.37 1.79 6.30
N PHE A 113 0.78 1.49 7.51
CA PHE A 113 0.21 2.07 8.74
C PHE A 113 0.22 3.60 8.78
N GLY A 114 1.25 4.24 8.25
CA GLY A 114 1.38 5.71 8.22
C GLY A 114 0.60 6.39 7.10
N GLY A 115 -0.14 5.63 6.27
CA GLY A 115 -1.03 6.15 5.25
C GLY A 115 -0.34 6.98 4.17
N VAL A 116 -1.06 7.95 3.63
CA VAL A 116 -0.60 8.80 2.51
C VAL A 116 0.59 9.67 2.90
N ILE A 117 0.63 10.20 4.12
CA ILE A 117 1.76 11.05 4.57
C ILE A 117 3.06 10.24 4.64
N GLU A 118 3.02 9.02 5.17
CA GLU A 118 4.18 8.15 5.20
C GLU A 118 4.68 7.86 3.78
N ALA A 119 3.76 7.54 2.86
CA ALA A 119 4.07 7.26 1.47
C ALA A 119 4.74 8.46 0.79
N LEU A 120 4.13 9.65 0.87
CA LEU A 120 4.68 10.89 0.31
C LEU A 120 6.09 11.18 0.85
N ALA A 121 6.27 11.10 2.17
CA ALA A 121 7.57 11.34 2.79
C ALA A 121 8.64 10.36 2.29
N LYS A 122 8.32 9.06 2.26
CA LYS A 122 9.26 8.03 1.81
C LYS A 122 9.59 8.17 0.31
N MET A 123 8.59 8.47 -0.51
CA MET A 123 8.81 8.70 -1.95
C MET A 123 9.66 9.96 -2.20
N ALA A 124 9.53 10.99 -1.37
CA ALA A 124 10.30 12.22 -1.49
C ALA A 124 11.77 12.07 -1.09
N PHE A 125 12.08 11.23 -0.08
CA PHE A 125 13.44 11.15 0.48
C PHE A 125 14.48 10.58 -0.48
N GLY A 126 14.11 9.62 -1.33
CA GLY A 126 15.05 8.88 -2.17
C GLY A 126 15.86 9.78 -3.10
N ASN A 127 15.19 10.57 -3.92
CA ASN A 127 15.80 11.47 -4.91
C ASN A 127 15.76 12.94 -4.48
N LYS A 128 15.33 13.25 -3.25
CA LYS A 128 15.18 14.62 -2.74
C LYS A 128 14.25 15.47 -3.61
N ILE A 129 13.18 14.86 -4.11
CA ILE A 129 12.12 15.51 -4.86
C ILE A 129 10.97 15.79 -3.89
N SER A 130 10.58 17.05 -3.79
CA SER A 130 9.46 17.48 -2.96
C SER A 130 8.12 17.30 -3.69
N PHE A 131 7.05 17.64 -3.01
CA PHE A 131 5.69 17.57 -3.56
C PHE A 131 4.89 18.79 -3.11
N ASP A 132 3.96 19.20 -3.96
CA ASP A 132 2.92 20.18 -3.65
C ASP A 132 1.57 19.48 -3.86
N ILE A 133 0.82 19.33 -2.78
CA ILE A 133 -0.46 18.63 -2.80
C ILE A 133 -1.57 19.51 -2.25
N ASN A 134 -2.71 19.49 -2.92
CA ASN A 134 -3.95 20.06 -2.44
C ASN A 134 -4.88 18.91 -2.01
N TYR A 135 -4.96 18.68 -0.71
CA TYR A 135 -5.51 17.44 -0.19
C TYR A 135 -6.41 17.68 1.03
N GLU A 136 -7.57 17.04 1.05
CA GLU A 136 -8.45 17.12 2.20
C GLU A 136 -7.84 16.38 3.41
N GLU A 137 -7.70 17.08 4.53
CA GLU A 137 -7.14 16.60 5.80
C GLU A 137 -7.72 15.23 6.22
N LYS A 138 -8.98 14.98 5.91
CA LYS A 138 -9.71 13.74 6.21
C LYS A 138 -9.11 12.47 5.56
N LEU A 139 -8.41 12.59 4.45
CA LEU A 139 -7.75 11.46 3.79
C LEU A 139 -6.38 11.14 4.42
N LEU A 140 -5.76 12.09 5.12
CA LEU A 140 -4.46 11.92 5.76
C LEU A 140 -4.54 10.99 6.98
N ASP A 141 -5.67 11.02 7.69
CA ASP A 141 -5.89 10.28 8.95
C ASP A 141 -6.47 8.87 8.73
N ALA A 142 -6.83 8.51 7.50
CA ALA A 142 -7.48 7.24 7.22
C ALA A 142 -6.46 6.12 7.00
N TYR A 143 -6.73 4.94 7.57
CA TYR A 143 -6.04 3.72 7.20
C TYR A 143 -6.45 3.32 5.78
N ASN A 144 -5.60 3.60 4.80
CA ASN A 144 -5.86 3.33 3.39
C ASN A 144 -5.18 2.03 2.92
N TYR A 145 -5.25 0.96 3.70
CA TYR A 145 -4.70 -0.34 3.30
C TYR A 145 -5.29 -0.82 1.98
N GLY A 146 -4.42 -1.32 1.11
CA GLY A 146 -4.77 -1.73 -0.25
C GLY A 146 -4.73 -0.58 -1.27
N SER A 147 -4.58 0.66 -0.83
CA SER A 147 -4.35 1.81 -1.72
C SER A 147 -2.87 1.92 -2.10
N ILE A 148 -2.60 2.54 -3.24
CA ILE A 148 -1.26 2.72 -3.79
C ILE A 148 -1.08 4.19 -4.16
N LEU A 149 -0.02 4.82 -3.68
CA LEU A 149 0.41 6.15 -4.13
C LEU A 149 1.29 5.97 -5.36
N VAL A 150 1.03 6.72 -6.42
CA VAL A 150 1.76 6.60 -7.67
C VAL A 150 2.19 7.97 -8.20
N GLU A 151 3.33 8.00 -8.87
CA GLU A 151 3.80 9.11 -9.69
C GLU A 151 3.58 8.76 -11.17
N SER A 152 3.03 9.70 -11.92
CA SER A 152 2.73 9.55 -13.34
C SER A 152 3.14 10.79 -14.12
N ASP A 153 3.72 10.61 -15.28
CA ASP A 153 4.02 11.68 -16.23
C ASP A 153 2.85 11.98 -17.18
N THR A 154 1.77 11.19 -17.07
CA THR A 154 0.55 11.34 -17.87
C THR A 154 -0.68 11.38 -16.97
N THR A 155 -1.78 11.95 -17.48
CA THR A 155 -3.06 11.91 -16.77
C THR A 155 -3.58 10.48 -16.69
N LEU A 156 -3.95 10.05 -15.49
CA LEU A 156 -4.56 8.75 -15.24
C LEU A 156 -6.09 8.91 -15.19
N ASP A 157 -6.78 8.38 -16.19
CA ASP A 157 -8.25 8.33 -16.23
C ASP A 157 -8.76 7.01 -15.66
N TYR A 158 -9.07 7.02 -14.37
CA TYR A 158 -9.56 5.85 -13.64
C TYR A 158 -10.42 6.27 -12.45
N GLU A 159 -11.54 5.57 -12.24
CA GLU A 159 -12.54 5.92 -11.22
C GLU A 159 -11.99 5.99 -9.79
N ASN A 160 -10.97 5.18 -9.47
CA ASN A 160 -10.34 5.16 -8.16
C ASN A 160 -9.03 5.97 -8.10
N ALA A 161 -8.64 6.68 -9.17
CA ALA A 161 -7.46 7.54 -9.18
C ALA A 161 -7.84 8.94 -8.69
N ILE A 162 -7.36 9.29 -7.50
CA ILE A 162 -7.54 10.62 -6.92
C ILE A 162 -6.27 11.42 -7.17
N TYR A 163 -6.38 12.50 -7.95
CA TYR A 163 -5.28 13.45 -8.14
C TYR A 163 -5.01 14.20 -6.83
N LEU A 164 -3.78 14.18 -6.38
CA LEU A 164 -3.37 14.84 -5.14
C LEU A 164 -2.59 16.14 -5.39
N GLY A 165 -1.83 16.22 -6.47
CA GLY A 165 -0.94 17.32 -6.76
C GLY A 165 0.24 16.88 -7.60
N GLU A 166 1.37 17.56 -7.46
CA GLU A 166 2.54 17.38 -8.31
C GLU A 166 3.83 17.25 -7.51
N THR A 167 4.80 16.58 -8.12
CA THR A 167 6.18 16.59 -7.65
C THR A 167 6.85 17.91 -8.01
N ILE A 168 7.66 18.45 -7.10
CA ILE A 168 8.37 19.72 -7.29
C ILE A 168 9.85 19.57 -6.93
N ASN A 169 10.70 20.45 -7.46
CA ASN A 169 12.09 20.50 -7.01
C ASN A 169 12.15 20.89 -5.53
N SER A 170 13.01 20.20 -4.77
CA SER A 170 13.33 20.66 -3.43
C SER A 170 14.10 21.98 -3.51
N SER A 171 13.63 22.97 -2.78
CA SER A 171 14.31 24.26 -2.61
C SER A 171 15.54 24.12 -1.72
#